data_c481f5512e84508f410735bc81313258
#
_entry.id   c481f5512e84508f410735bc81313258
#
_cell.length_a   1.000
_cell.length_b   1.000
_cell.length_c   1.000
_cell.angle_alpha   90.00
_cell.angle_beta   90.00
_cell.angle_gamma   90.00
#
_symmetry.space_group_name_H-M   'P 1'
#
loop_
_entity.id
_entity.type
_entity.pdbx_description
1 polymer ?
#
loop_
_entity_poly.entity_id
_entity_poly.type
_entity_poly.pdbx_seq_one_letter_code
_entity_poly.pdbx_strand_id
1 'polypeptide(L)'
;DLLGFQTENDRVAFLDCVASQTRLSSKGSNDHTAWGHRFRTEVYPIGIDADEIARLAQGPLPPKLAQLKAELKSVKNIFSVERLDYSKGLPERFQAYEALLEKYPNHHGKIRYTQIAPTSRGEVQAYQEIRHQLENAAGRINGQYGQLGWTPLYYLNQHFGRKLIMKV
;
A
#
# COMPACT_ATOMS: atom_id res chain seq x y z
N ASP A 1 -28.43 -15.15 -12.03
CA ASP A 1 -27.23 -14.32 -11.99
C ASP A 1 -26.43 -14.62 -10.72
N LEU A 2 -25.10 -14.45 -10.75
CA LEU A 2 -24.20 -14.61 -9.63
C LEU A 2 -23.53 -13.27 -9.34
N LEU A 3 -23.59 -12.83 -8.08
CA LEU A 3 -22.94 -11.64 -7.57
C LEU A 3 -21.85 -12.07 -6.55
N GLY A 4 -20.60 -11.70 -6.85
CA GLY A 4 -19.46 -12.00 -5.99
C GLY A 4 -19.06 -10.80 -5.15
N PHE A 5 -18.72 -11.04 -3.88
CA PHE A 5 -18.27 -10.02 -2.94
C PHE A 5 -16.88 -10.33 -2.39
N GLN A 6 -16.15 -9.30 -1.98
CA GLN A 6 -14.84 -9.46 -1.38
C GLN A 6 -14.91 -10.00 0.04
N THR A 7 -15.92 -9.53 0.82
CA THR A 7 -16.13 -9.95 2.20
C THR A 7 -17.58 -10.28 2.48
N GLU A 8 -17.82 -11.01 3.58
CA GLU A 8 -19.17 -11.29 4.06
C GLU A 8 -19.92 -9.98 4.42
N ASN A 9 -19.21 -9.00 5.00
CA ASN A 9 -19.80 -7.71 5.34
C ASN A 9 -20.31 -6.97 4.10
N ASP A 10 -19.55 -7.00 2.98
CA ASP A 10 -19.99 -6.39 1.72
C ASP A 10 -21.25 -7.07 1.18
N ARG A 11 -21.28 -8.42 1.27
CA ARG A 11 -22.45 -9.21 0.86
C ARG A 11 -23.68 -8.88 1.70
N VAL A 12 -23.55 -8.81 3.01
CA VAL A 12 -24.64 -8.47 3.93
C VAL A 12 -25.12 -7.05 3.67
N ALA A 13 -24.22 -6.07 3.57
CA ALA A 13 -24.57 -4.68 3.28
C ALA A 13 -25.34 -4.53 1.95
N PHE A 14 -24.94 -5.30 0.92
CA PHE A 14 -25.69 -5.34 -0.34
C PHE A 14 -27.11 -5.88 -0.15
N LEU A 15 -27.27 -7.00 0.57
CA LEU A 15 -28.59 -7.61 0.81
C LEU A 15 -29.50 -6.71 1.65
N ASP A 16 -28.94 -6.01 2.65
CA ASP A 16 -29.65 -5.03 3.46
C ASP A 16 -30.12 -3.85 2.61
N CYS A 17 -29.27 -3.37 1.71
CA CYS A 17 -29.64 -2.33 0.75
C CYS A 17 -30.79 -2.81 -0.16
N VAL A 18 -30.72 -4.01 -0.71
CA VAL A 18 -31.81 -4.58 -1.52
C VAL A 18 -33.09 -4.71 -0.71
N ALA A 19 -33.01 -5.22 0.52
CA ALA A 19 -34.17 -5.39 1.41
C ALA A 19 -34.83 -4.06 1.79
N SER A 20 -34.06 -2.97 1.85
CA SER A 20 -34.60 -1.62 2.10
C SER A 20 -35.37 -1.04 0.91
N GLN A 21 -35.10 -1.51 -0.31
CA GLN A 21 -35.73 -0.99 -1.54
C GLN A 21 -36.87 -1.86 -2.06
N THR A 22 -36.87 -3.14 -1.71
CA THR A 22 -37.90 -4.08 -2.19
C THR A 22 -38.05 -5.28 -1.26
N ARG A 23 -39.08 -6.10 -1.50
CA ARG A 23 -39.22 -7.37 -0.80
C ARG A 23 -38.15 -8.34 -1.27
N LEU A 24 -37.18 -8.59 -0.40
CA LEU A 24 -36.16 -9.62 -0.58
C LEU A 24 -36.68 -10.95 -0.04
N SER A 25 -36.66 -12.00 -0.84
CA SER A 25 -36.92 -13.38 -0.43
C SER A 25 -35.66 -14.20 -0.61
N SER A 26 -35.25 -14.90 0.45
CA SER A 26 -34.03 -15.73 0.45
C SER A 26 -34.39 -17.20 0.62
N LYS A 27 -33.78 -18.07 -0.17
CA LYS A 27 -33.85 -19.53 -0.05
C LYS A 27 -32.47 -20.05 0.33
N GLY A 28 -32.27 -20.32 1.62
CA GLY A 28 -30.93 -20.55 2.15
C GLY A 28 -30.14 -19.26 2.30
N SER A 29 -28.81 -19.37 2.45
CA SER A 29 -27.91 -18.24 2.68
C SER A 29 -27.56 -17.45 1.41
N ASN A 30 -27.62 -18.08 0.25
CA ASN A 30 -26.99 -17.56 -0.97
C ASN A 30 -27.96 -17.28 -2.12
N ASP A 31 -29.15 -17.92 -2.15
CA ASP A 31 -30.11 -17.75 -3.24
C ASP A 31 -31.20 -16.76 -2.85
N HIS A 32 -31.40 -15.75 -3.67
CA HIS A 32 -32.29 -14.62 -3.40
C HIS A 32 -33.22 -14.32 -4.57
N THR A 33 -34.32 -13.67 -4.27
CA THR A 33 -35.27 -13.14 -5.25
C THR A 33 -35.64 -11.72 -4.87
N ALA A 34 -35.47 -10.75 -5.75
CA ALA A 34 -35.87 -9.37 -5.61
C ALA A 34 -36.27 -8.81 -6.98
N TRP A 35 -37.25 -7.90 -7.03
CA TRP A 35 -37.81 -7.34 -8.29
C TRP A 35 -38.20 -8.39 -9.33
N GLY A 36 -38.63 -9.57 -8.88
CA GLY A 36 -38.99 -10.69 -9.78
C GLY A 36 -37.82 -11.46 -10.36
N HIS A 37 -36.56 -11.09 -10.07
CA HIS A 37 -35.36 -11.72 -10.55
C HIS A 37 -34.73 -12.62 -9.49
N ARG A 38 -34.23 -13.79 -9.93
CA ARG A 38 -33.41 -14.67 -9.08
C ARG A 38 -31.94 -14.37 -9.26
N PHE A 39 -31.23 -14.30 -8.14
CA PHE A 39 -29.78 -14.13 -8.12
C PHE A 39 -29.18 -14.88 -6.94
N ARG A 40 -27.90 -15.18 -7.06
CA ARG A 40 -27.09 -15.83 -6.04
C ARG A 40 -25.99 -14.87 -5.59
N THR A 41 -25.71 -14.84 -4.29
CA THR A 41 -24.61 -14.07 -3.73
C THR A 41 -23.60 -14.99 -3.10
N GLU A 42 -22.30 -14.76 -3.36
CA GLU A 42 -21.22 -15.50 -2.73
C GLU A 42 -20.04 -14.60 -2.42
N VAL A 43 -19.17 -15.06 -1.50
CA VAL A 43 -17.95 -14.35 -1.11
C VAL A 43 -16.76 -15.00 -1.82
N TYR A 44 -16.05 -14.20 -2.61
CA TYR A 44 -14.85 -14.57 -3.35
C TYR A 44 -13.72 -13.59 -2.99
N PRO A 45 -13.07 -13.74 -1.83
CA PRO A 45 -11.98 -12.86 -1.45
C PRO A 45 -10.81 -13.02 -2.41
N ILE A 46 -10.23 -11.90 -2.83
CA ILE A 46 -8.99 -11.95 -3.59
C ILE A 46 -7.89 -12.53 -2.73
N GLY A 47 -7.21 -13.53 -3.26
CA GLY A 47 -6.10 -14.18 -2.60
C GLY A 47 -4.74 -13.76 -3.18
N ILE A 48 -3.70 -14.31 -2.58
CA ILE A 48 -2.32 -14.18 -3.04
C ILE A 48 -1.68 -15.58 -3.07
N ASP A 49 -0.89 -15.86 -4.11
CA ASP A 49 -0.05 -17.05 -4.14
C ASP A 49 1.18 -16.82 -3.26
N ALA A 50 1.08 -17.26 -2.00
CA ALA A 50 2.13 -17.07 -1.00
C ALA A 50 3.42 -17.81 -1.39
N ASP A 51 3.31 -18.98 -2.02
CA ASP A 51 4.45 -19.79 -2.44
C ASP A 51 5.20 -19.13 -3.61
N GLU A 52 4.47 -18.53 -4.54
CA GLU A 52 5.08 -17.73 -5.60
C GLU A 52 5.84 -16.54 -5.02
N ILE A 53 5.25 -15.81 -4.10
CA ILE A 53 5.88 -14.66 -3.44
C ILE A 53 7.14 -15.10 -2.70
N ALA A 54 7.09 -16.18 -1.92
CA ALA A 54 8.24 -16.72 -1.20
C ALA A 54 9.37 -17.12 -2.16
N ARG A 55 9.06 -17.78 -3.28
CA ARG A 55 10.05 -18.11 -4.32
C ARG A 55 10.68 -16.88 -4.95
N LEU A 56 9.88 -15.85 -5.24
CA LEU A 56 10.39 -14.59 -5.78
C LEU A 56 11.33 -13.88 -4.81
N ALA A 57 11.01 -13.89 -3.52
CA ALA A 57 11.84 -13.28 -2.47
C ALA A 57 13.19 -14.00 -2.27
N GLN A 58 13.23 -15.32 -2.43
CA GLN A 58 14.44 -16.16 -2.25
C GLN A 58 15.36 -16.18 -3.47
N GLY A 59 14.95 -15.71 -4.64
CA GLY A 59 15.75 -15.74 -5.86
C GLY A 59 17.01 -14.88 -5.79
N PRO A 60 17.98 -15.05 -6.71
CA PRO A 60 19.23 -14.28 -6.72
C PRO A 60 18.96 -12.77 -6.81
N LEU A 61 19.71 -11.99 -6.03
CA LEU A 61 19.60 -10.54 -6.02
C LEU A 61 20.28 -9.95 -7.27
N PRO A 62 19.63 -9.02 -7.99
CA PRO A 62 20.32 -8.19 -8.95
C PRO A 62 21.50 -7.45 -8.31
N PRO A 63 22.63 -7.23 -9.04
CA PRO A 63 23.84 -6.61 -8.44
C PRO A 63 23.57 -5.30 -7.70
N LYS A 64 22.76 -4.41 -8.27
CA LYS A 64 22.38 -3.14 -7.63
C LYS A 64 21.63 -3.33 -6.31
N LEU A 65 20.77 -4.35 -6.20
CA LEU A 65 20.08 -4.65 -4.94
C LEU A 65 21.00 -5.33 -3.92
N ALA A 66 21.93 -6.14 -4.38
CA ALA A 66 22.94 -6.75 -3.49
C ALA A 66 23.81 -5.66 -2.83
N GLN A 67 24.19 -4.63 -3.59
CA GLN A 67 24.90 -3.46 -3.08
C GLN A 67 24.04 -2.69 -2.07
N LEU A 68 22.81 -2.35 -2.42
CA LEU A 68 21.87 -1.67 -1.51
C LEU A 68 21.66 -2.47 -0.22
N LYS A 69 21.48 -3.78 -0.33
CA LYS A 69 21.32 -4.65 0.84
C LYS A 69 22.60 -4.67 1.72
N ALA A 70 23.77 -4.59 1.12
CA ALA A 70 25.03 -4.47 1.87
C ALA A 70 25.14 -3.14 2.62
N GLU A 71 24.74 -2.04 1.98
CA GLU A 71 24.69 -0.70 2.60
C GLU A 71 23.65 -0.62 3.74
N LEU A 72 22.55 -1.38 3.65
CA LEU A 72 21.50 -1.43 4.66
C LEU A 72 21.77 -2.36 5.83
N LYS A 73 22.87 -3.14 5.84
CA LYS A 73 23.17 -4.11 6.92
C LYS A 73 23.24 -3.48 8.32
N SER A 74 23.67 -2.23 8.42
CA SER A 74 23.79 -1.49 9.68
C SER A 74 22.59 -0.61 10.00
N VAL A 75 21.61 -0.51 9.09
CA VAL A 75 20.47 0.41 9.20
C VAL A 75 19.17 -0.39 9.10
N LYS A 76 18.28 -0.23 10.07
CA LYS A 76 16.92 -0.80 10.00
C LYS A 76 16.10 -0.04 8.95
N ASN A 77 15.59 -0.75 7.96
CA ASN A 77 14.80 -0.16 6.89
C ASN A 77 13.29 -0.36 7.14
N ILE A 78 12.56 0.75 7.25
CA ILE A 78 11.10 0.77 7.17
C ILE A 78 10.77 0.86 5.68
N PHE A 79 10.11 -0.15 5.13
CA PHE A 79 9.86 -0.24 3.70
C PHE A 79 8.37 -0.21 3.39
N SER A 80 7.96 0.64 2.46
CA SER A 80 6.57 0.76 2.04
C SER A 80 6.46 0.94 0.52
N VAL A 81 5.49 0.25 -0.07
CA VAL A 81 5.16 0.34 -1.50
C VAL A 81 3.67 0.58 -1.63
N GLU A 82 3.29 1.75 -2.11
CA GLU A 82 1.91 2.15 -2.33
C GLU A 82 1.82 2.92 -3.64
N ARG A 83 0.68 2.92 -4.30
CA ARG A 83 0.43 3.91 -5.36
C ARG A 83 0.35 5.30 -4.73
N LEU A 84 0.82 6.31 -5.47
CA LEU A 84 0.59 7.70 -5.09
C LEU A 84 -0.91 7.97 -5.11
N ASP A 85 -1.55 8.00 -3.94
CA ASP A 85 -2.99 8.12 -3.78
C ASP A 85 -3.31 8.78 -2.43
N TYR A 86 -4.22 9.75 -2.42
CA TYR A 86 -4.64 10.48 -1.22
C TYR A 86 -5.24 9.58 -0.14
N SER A 87 -5.83 8.45 -0.54
CA SER A 87 -6.42 7.49 0.41
C SER A 87 -5.38 6.66 1.18
N LYS A 88 -4.08 6.77 0.86
CA LYS A 88 -3.02 5.94 1.43
C LYS A 88 -2.33 6.58 2.65
N GLY A 89 -2.65 7.83 2.98
CA GLY A 89 -2.07 8.51 4.15
C GLY A 89 -0.55 8.68 4.04
N LEU A 90 -0.02 8.92 2.84
CA LEU A 90 1.42 9.05 2.62
C LEU A 90 2.01 10.31 3.28
N PRO A 91 1.37 11.49 3.23
CA PRO A 91 1.86 12.67 3.94
C PRO A 91 1.93 12.46 5.46
N GLU A 92 0.91 11.82 6.03
CA GLU A 92 0.82 11.51 7.46
C GLU A 92 1.92 10.54 7.90
N ARG A 93 2.28 9.57 7.05
CA ARG A 93 3.41 8.65 7.31
C ARG A 93 4.74 9.40 7.34
N PHE A 94 4.96 10.37 6.45
CA PHE A 94 6.17 11.17 6.46
C PHE A 94 6.25 12.05 7.71
N GLN A 95 5.12 12.66 8.10
CA GLN A 95 5.02 13.43 9.35
C GLN A 95 5.29 12.56 10.58
N ALA A 96 4.72 11.35 10.62
CA ALA A 96 4.97 10.41 11.72
C ALA A 96 6.44 9.99 11.80
N TYR A 97 7.09 9.78 10.64
CA TYR A 97 8.52 9.45 10.60
C TYR A 97 9.40 10.64 11.01
N GLU A 98 9.03 11.85 10.60
CA GLU A 98 9.70 13.08 11.04
C GLU A 98 9.62 13.26 12.55
N ALA A 99 8.42 13.10 13.12
CA ALA A 99 8.21 13.16 14.58
C ALA A 99 9.00 12.07 15.33
N LEU A 100 9.16 10.88 14.73
CA LEU A 100 10.02 9.84 15.28
C LEU A 100 11.49 10.29 15.37
N LEU A 101 12.01 10.90 14.29
CA LEU A 101 13.39 11.39 14.25
C LEU A 101 13.61 12.54 15.23
N GLU A 102 12.65 13.46 15.33
CA GLU A 102 12.68 14.57 16.27
C GLU A 102 12.69 14.09 17.72
N LYS A 103 11.75 13.22 18.07
CA LYS A 103 11.57 12.73 19.44
C LYS A 103 12.67 11.78 19.90
N TYR A 104 13.29 11.05 18.97
CA TYR A 104 14.26 10.00 19.29
C TYR A 104 15.56 10.15 18.49
N PRO A 105 16.42 11.13 18.82
CA PRO A 105 17.69 11.36 18.08
C PRO A 105 18.65 10.17 18.07
N ASN A 106 18.50 9.26 19.05
CA ASN A 106 19.29 8.02 19.10
C ASN A 106 19.03 7.04 17.94
N HIS A 107 18.00 7.31 17.13
CA HIS A 107 17.71 6.56 15.90
C HIS A 107 18.38 7.13 14.66
N HIS A 108 18.97 8.34 14.74
CA HIS A 108 19.70 8.91 13.61
C HIS A 108 20.86 8.01 13.21
N GLY A 109 21.06 7.81 11.93
CA GLY A 109 22.04 6.88 11.37
C GLY A 109 21.67 5.40 11.49
N LYS A 110 20.61 5.01 12.23
CA LYS A 110 20.25 3.63 12.53
C LYS A 110 18.99 3.14 11.86
N ILE A 111 18.10 4.05 11.45
CA ILE A 111 16.86 3.73 10.75
C ILE A 111 16.79 4.50 9.45
N ARG A 112 16.11 3.94 8.47
CA ARG A 112 15.80 4.59 7.19
C ARG A 112 14.37 4.27 6.81
N TYR A 113 13.66 5.23 6.24
CA TYR A 113 12.36 4.98 5.63
C TYR A 113 12.48 5.01 4.10
N THR A 114 12.09 3.95 3.44
CA THR A 114 12.03 3.84 1.99
C THR A 114 10.58 3.74 1.54
N GLN A 115 10.08 4.76 0.87
CA GLN A 115 8.76 4.82 0.29
C GLN A 115 8.85 4.77 -1.22
N ILE A 116 8.29 3.74 -1.82
CA ILE A 116 8.04 3.65 -3.27
C ILE A 116 6.58 4.05 -3.50
N ALA A 117 6.36 5.12 -4.25
CA ALA A 117 5.01 5.60 -4.57
C ALA A 117 4.92 6.00 -6.05
N PRO A 118 4.77 5.02 -6.97
CA PRO A 118 4.61 5.32 -8.38
C PRO A 118 3.35 6.14 -8.62
N THR A 119 3.45 7.13 -9.50
CA THR A 119 2.32 7.97 -9.90
C THR A 119 1.27 7.13 -10.62
N SER A 120 0.02 7.21 -10.16
CA SER A 120 -1.15 6.76 -10.88
C SER A 120 -2.01 7.99 -11.18
N ARG A 121 -2.53 8.13 -12.39
CA ARG A 121 -3.40 9.25 -12.79
C ARG A 121 -2.75 10.64 -12.61
N GLY A 122 -1.52 10.81 -13.11
CA GLY A 122 -0.73 12.03 -12.93
C GLY A 122 -1.31 13.33 -13.48
N GLU A 123 -2.39 13.27 -14.28
CA GLU A 123 -3.08 14.45 -14.82
C GLU A 123 -4.12 15.06 -13.86
N VAL A 124 -4.46 14.36 -12.76
CA VAL A 124 -5.43 14.85 -11.78
C VAL A 124 -4.73 15.73 -10.76
N GLN A 125 -5.20 16.96 -10.60
CA GLN A 125 -4.62 17.98 -9.72
C GLN A 125 -4.37 17.48 -8.29
N ALA A 126 -5.31 16.77 -7.68
CA ALA A 126 -5.15 16.25 -6.32
C ALA A 126 -3.92 15.30 -6.17
N TYR A 127 -3.57 14.56 -7.21
CA TYR A 127 -2.38 13.69 -7.19
C TYR A 127 -1.08 14.49 -7.37
N GLN A 128 -1.13 15.58 -8.12
CA GLN A 128 0.02 16.50 -8.24
C GLN A 128 0.29 17.21 -6.91
N GLU A 129 -0.75 17.65 -6.21
CA GLU A 129 -0.64 18.30 -4.89
C GLU A 129 0.00 17.35 -3.85
N ILE A 130 -0.47 16.10 -3.77
CA ILE A 130 0.14 15.10 -2.87
C ILE A 130 1.61 14.85 -3.26
N ARG A 131 1.91 14.74 -4.54
CA ARG A 131 3.29 14.56 -4.99
C ARG A 131 4.19 15.69 -4.50
N HIS A 132 3.77 16.94 -4.68
CA HIS A 132 4.51 18.11 -4.19
C HIS A 132 4.67 18.12 -2.68
N GLN A 133 3.62 17.74 -1.93
CA GLN A 133 3.70 17.62 -0.48
C GLN A 133 4.76 16.60 -0.06
N LEU A 134 4.79 15.43 -0.69
CA LEU A 134 5.75 14.38 -0.38
C LEU A 134 7.19 14.75 -0.77
N GLU A 135 7.39 15.38 -1.94
CA GLU A 135 8.69 15.86 -2.40
C GLU A 135 9.24 16.92 -1.44
N ASN A 136 8.40 17.88 -1.02
CA ASN A 136 8.76 18.91 -0.05
C ASN A 136 9.08 18.31 1.33
N ALA A 137 8.24 17.38 1.83
CA ALA A 137 8.47 16.73 3.11
C ALA A 137 9.76 15.89 3.08
N ALA A 138 10.02 15.16 2.00
CA ALA A 138 11.24 14.37 1.85
C ALA A 138 12.49 15.28 1.83
N GLY A 139 12.42 16.40 1.09
CA GLY A 139 13.50 17.40 1.07
C GLY A 139 13.77 17.98 2.45
N ARG A 140 12.72 18.36 3.18
CA ARG A 140 12.83 18.93 4.55
C ARG A 140 13.41 17.90 5.52
N ILE A 141 12.89 16.68 5.58
CA ILE A 141 13.36 15.62 6.48
C ILE A 141 14.83 15.31 6.20
N ASN A 142 15.21 15.16 4.93
CA ASN A 142 16.58 14.84 4.56
C ASN A 142 17.52 16.01 4.82
N GLY A 143 17.09 17.26 4.60
CA GLY A 143 17.89 18.44 4.89
C GLY A 143 18.09 18.69 6.39
N GLN A 144 17.09 18.38 7.21
CA GLN A 144 17.13 18.62 8.66
C GLN A 144 17.88 17.51 9.42
N TYR A 145 17.65 16.25 9.07
CA TYR A 145 18.16 15.10 9.83
C TYR A 145 19.26 14.32 9.12
N GLY A 146 19.46 14.54 7.81
CA GLY A 146 20.47 13.82 7.03
C GLY A 146 21.90 14.05 7.54
N GLN A 147 22.74 13.04 7.40
CA GLN A 147 24.15 13.06 7.78
C GLN A 147 25.01 12.52 6.63
N LEU A 148 26.31 12.85 6.63
CA LEU A 148 27.24 12.23 5.68
C LEU A 148 27.16 10.70 5.78
N GLY A 149 26.83 10.04 4.67
CA GLY A 149 26.66 8.58 4.61
C GLY A 149 25.28 8.04 5.05
N TRP A 150 24.37 8.92 5.51
CA TRP A 150 23.03 8.48 5.89
C TRP A 150 21.94 9.44 5.43
N THR A 151 21.03 8.94 4.62
CA THR A 151 19.82 9.64 4.16
C THR A 151 18.61 9.01 4.88
N PRO A 152 17.89 9.77 5.73
CA PRO A 152 16.78 9.25 6.52
C PRO A 152 15.61 8.73 5.69
N LEU A 153 15.24 9.44 4.63
CA LEU A 153 14.05 9.13 3.84
C LEU A 153 14.40 8.99 2.35
N TYR A 154 14.19 7.79 1.81
CA TYR A 154 14.21 7.53 0.38
C TYR A 154 12.78 7.56 -0.16
N TYR A 155 12.43 8.59 -0.90
CA TYR A 155 11.18 8.71 -1.61
C TYR A 155 11.40 8.48 -3.11
N LEU A 156 10.77 7.43 -3.65
CA LEU A 156 10.93 6.99 -5.02
C LEU A 156 9.58 7.01 -5.75
N ASN A 157 9.37 8.03 -6.57
CA ASN A 157 8.18 8.14 -7.42
C ASN A 157 8.45 7.45 -8.77
N GLN A 158 8.67 6.14 -8.72
CA GLN A 158 9.02 5.32 -9.89
C GLN A 158 8.32 3.97 -9.82
N HIS A 159 8.07 3.39 -11.00
CA HIS A 159 7.59 2.02 -11.12
C HIS A 159 8.74 1.02 -11.02
N PHE A 160 8.56 0.03 -10.16
CA PHE A 160 9.45 -1.12 -10.06
C PHE A 160 8.67 -2.39 -10.36
N GLY A 161 9.28 -3.29 -11.12
CA GLY A 161 8.66 -4.58 -11.42
C GLY A 161 8.46 -5.42 -10.15
N ARG A 162 7.37 -6.20 -10.10
CA ARG A 162 7.00 -7.07 -8.97
C ARG A 162 8.19 -7.90 -8.46
N LYS A 163 8.96 -8.53 -9.39
CA LYS A 163 10.14 -9.35 -9.04
C LYS A 163 11.21 -8.58 -8.26
N LEU A 164 11.35 -7.28 -8.48
CA LEU A 164 12.32 -6.45 -7.78
C LEU A 164 11.83 -6.10 -6.38
N ILE A 165 10.55 -5.69 -6.28
CA ILE A 165 9.93 -5.30 -5.01
C ILE A 165 9.95 -6.46 -4.00
N MET A 166 9.72 -7.70 -4.45
CA MET A 166 9.71 -8.88 -3.58
C MET A 166 11.11 -9.27 -3.06
N LYS A 167 12.17 -8.61 -3.51
CA LYS A 167 13.57 -8.90 -3.10
C LYS A 167 14.18 -7.83 -2.19
N VAL A 168 13.48 -6.71 -2.03
CA VAL A 168 13.89 -5.61 -1.14
C VAL A 168 13.39 -5.86 0.27
#